data_9ab9c2737e29a572fde9679cd50a6f09
#
_entry.id   9ab9c2737e29a572fde9679cd50a6f09
#
_cell.length_a   1.000
_cell.length_b   1.000
_cell.length_c   1.000
_cell.angle_alpha   90.00
_cell.angle_beta   90.00
_cell.angle_gamma   90.00
#
_symmetry.space_group_name_H-M   'P 1'
#
loop_
_entity.id
_entity.type
_entity.pdbx_description
1 polymer ?
#
loop_
_entity_poly.entity_id
_entity_poly.type
_entity_poly.pdbx_seq_one_letter_code
_entity_poly.pdbx_strand_id
1 'polypeptide(L)'
;MKIAFIGGRDIHTLGGIENYVYNLATELVRLGHEPIVYCESDRNTTEVVNGFKVVYHKSFGGRFLCKILLSFKSTLHSLTKEDGVELFHYNAWPPSLWSWIPRLCGRKALLEGHGLEWKRTKYTPVQQKIMHFMEWLTAKVHKNILVVSDEQRIYFAKHYSRACVTIPTAVNMPDTEEADSDILSRYNIEKGRYFLYLGRLVQDKNPDYLIKAFCKSAADGYKLVIAGSNDQQPEYVAHLHSLADGCENIIFTGAVYGTDKTTLLRHCTAFCIPSTIEGLAITLFEAMSYGRICIASDIPSNRQGLAENGIWITAEDVDSLAEKINFVTSNYASLKDIEEKNRKRVEENFTWDIVAKRYIEYIHTL
;
A
#
# COMPACT_ATOMS: atom_id res chain seq x y z
N MET A 1 0.63 -11.70 -23.94
CA MET A 1 1.99 -11.25 -23.56
C MET A 1 2.44 -11.99 -22.31
N LYS A 2 3.68 -12.51 -22.32
CA LYS A 2 4.26 -13.18 -21.13
C LYS A 2 5.13 -12.19 -20.36
N ILE A 3 4.83 -12.00 -19.05
CA ILE A 3 5.37 -10.92 -18.23
C ILE A 3 6.03 -11.50 -16.98
N ALA A 4 7.33 -11.19 -16.75
CA ALA A 4 8.05 -11.60 -15.55
C ALA A 4 8.02 -10.48 -14.50
N PHE A 5 7.34 -10.69 -13.37
CA PHE A 5 7.36 -9.80 -12.20
C PHE A 5 8.49 -10.18 -11.26
N ILE A 6 9.41 -9.27 -11.01
CA ILE A 6 10.67 -9.50 -10.26
C ILE A 6 10.77 -8.53 -9.10
N GLY A 7 11.13 -9.01 -7.91
CA GLY A 7 11.40 -8.19 -6.73
C GLY A 7 10.38 -8.29 -5.61
N GLY A 8 9.39 -9.17 -5.72
CA GLY A 8 8.49 -9.54 -4.62
C GLY A 8 9.20 -10.41 -3.58
N ARG A 9 8.58 -10.51 -2.40
CA ARG A 9 8.91 -11.52 -1.39
C ARG A 9 8.09 -12.77 -1.67
N ASP A 10 7.49 -13.35 -0.65
CA ASP A 10 6.52 -14.42 -0.80
C ASP A 10 5.17 -13.84 -1.21
N ILE A 11 4.55 -14.40 -2.25
CA ILE A 11 3.24 -13.93 -2.77
C ILE A 11 2.11 -14.09 -1.75
N HIS A 12 2.27 -14.98 -0.77
CA HIS A 12 1.31 -15.20 0.30
C HIS A 12 1.50 -14.26 1.50
N THR A 13 2.54 -13.41 1.49
CA THR A 13 2.73 -12.41 2.55
C THR A 13 1.85 -11.19 2.33
N LEU A 14 1.38 -10.60 3.43
CA LEU A 14 0.46 -9.48 3.42
C LEU A 14 1.21 -8.12 3.31
N GLY A 15 2.15 -8.03 2.38
CA GLY A 15 2.88 -6.79 2.06
C GLY A 15 2.18 -5.96 0.98
N GLY A 16 2.45 -4.66 0.92
CA GLY A 16 1.84 -3.79 -0.10
C GLY A 16 2.22 -4.16 -1.54
N ILE A 17 3.51 -4.46 -1.78
CA ILE A 17 4.01 -4.87 -3.10
C ILE A 17 3.48 -6.26 -3.46
N GLU A 18 3.50 -7.18 -2.51
CA GLU A 18 3.04 -8.55 -2.69
C GLU A 18 1.55 -8.59 -3.05
N ASN A 19 0.73 -7.84 -2.31
CA ASN A 19 -0.69 -7.68 -2.61
C ASN A 19 -0.94 -7.02 -3.99
N TYR A 20 -0.14 -6.01 -4.33
CA TYR A 20 -0.21 -5.37 -5.64
C TYR A 20 0.08 -6.37 -6.76
N VAL A 21 1.20 -7.08 -6.70
CA VAL A 21 1.60 -8.05 -7.72
C VAL A 21 0.61 -9.21 -7.82
N TYR A 22 0.11 -9.72 -6.69
CA TYR A 22 -0.88 -10.79 -6.65
C TYR A 22 -2.15 -10.43 -7.41
N ASN A 23 -2.73 -9.27 -7.10
CA ASN A 23 -3.99 -8.86 -7.71
C ASN A 23 -3.79 -8.44 -9.19
N LEU A 24 -2.72 -7.71 -9.51
CA LEU A 24 -2.43 -7.36 -10.89
C LEU A 24 -2.19 -8.60 -11.75
N ALA A 25 -1.40 -9.58 -11.26
CA ALA A 25 -1.18 -10.84 -11.98
C ALA A 25 -2.48 -11.63 -12.18
N THR A 26 -3.35 -11.67 -11.18
CA THR A 26 -4.68 -12.31 -11.28
C THR A 26 -5.51 -11.66 -12.38
N GLU A 27 -5.59 -10.33 -12.42
CA GLU A 27 -6.32 -9.62 -13.47
C GLU A 27 -5.69 -9.78 -14.86
N LEU A 28 -4.37 -9.81 -14.94
CA LEU A 28 -3.67 -10.06 -16.21
C LEU A 28 -3.99 -11.45 -16.79
N VAL A 29 -4.10 -12.49 -15.94
CA VAL A 29 -4.57 -13.82 -16.40
C VAL A 29 -5.98 -13.73 -16.95
N ARG A 30 -6.89 -13.05 -16.24
CA ARG A 30 -8.28 -12.85 -16.69
C ARG A 30 -8.36 -12.13 -18.05
N LEU A 31 -7.39 -11.27 -18.33
CA LEU A 31 -7.28 -10.52 -19.59
C LEU A 31 -6.43 -11.25 -20.66
N GLY A 32 -6.10 -12.53 -20.46
CA GLY A 32 -5.42 -13.37 -21.45
C GLY A 32 -3.91 -13.17 -21.54
N HIS A 33 -3.27 -12.64 -20.50
CA HIS A 33 -1.81 -12.54 -20.38
C HIS A 33 -1.25 -13.69 -19.52
N GLU A 34 0.06 -13.91 -19.59
CA GLU A 34 0.78 -14.97 -18.88
C GLU A 34 1.80 -14.37 -17.88
N PRO A 35 1.38 -13.96 -16.68
CA PRO A 35 2.32 -13.49 -15.67
C PRO A 35 3.12 -14.62 -15.04
N ILE A 36 4.40 -14.37 -14.79
CA ILE A 36 5.30 -15.20 -13.97
C ILE A 36 5.79 -14.33 -12.84
N VAL A 37 5.50 -14.72 -11.61
CA VAL A 37 5.90 -13.97 -10.41
C VAL A 37 7.09 -14.64 -9.75
N TYR A 38 8.17 -13.89 -9.54
CA TYR A 38 9.38 -14.38 -8.88
C TYR A 38 9.40 -13.94 -7.42
N CYS A 39 9.47 -14.92 -6.52
CA CYS A 39 9.41 -14.75 -5.08
C CYS A 39 10.64 -15.32 -4.37
N GLU A 40 10.85 -14.89 -3.12
CA GLU A 40 11.84 -15.47 -2.21
C GLU A 40 11.23 -16.59 -1.35
N SER A 41 12.01 -17.61 -1.03
CA SER A 41 11.63 -18.71 -0.14
C SER A 41 12.88 -19.33 0.53
N ASP A 42 12.66 -20.30 1.40
CA ASP A 42 13.71 -21.15 1.98
C ASP A 42 14.23 -22.23 1.01
N ARG A 43 13.47 -22.48 -0.08
CA ARG A 43 13.78 -23.50 -1.11
C ARG A 43 13.41 -23.01 -2.50
N ASN A 44 13.98 -23.69 -3.53
CA ASN A 44 13.53 -23.47 -4.91
C ASN A 44 12.31 -24.34 -5.18
N THR A 45 11.21 -23.74 -5.55
CA THR A 45 9.97 -24.42 -5.89
C THR A 45 9.16 -23.59 -6.90
N THR A 46 8.10 -24.18 -7.42
CA THR A 46 7.18 -23.50 -8.35
C THR A 46 5.76 -23.94 -8.02
N GLU A 47 4.83 -23.00 -8.09
CA GLU A 47 3.40 -23.27 -7.96
C GLU A 47 2.59 -22.49 -8.99
N VAL A 48 1.31 -22.74 -9.07
CA VAL A 48 0.35 -21.98 -9.88
C VAL A 48 -0.69 -21.40 -8.93
N VAL A 49 -0.86 -20.08 -8.98
CA VAL A 49 -1.80 -19.32 -8.15
C VAL A 49 -2.72 -18.54 -9.07
N ASN A 50 -4.04 -18.69 -8.98
CA ASN A 50 -5.03 -18.00 -9.82
C ASN A 50 -4.70 -18.02 -11.33
N GLY A 51 -4.08 -19.11 -11.81
CA GLY A 51 -3.72 -19.28 -13.21
C GLY A 51 -2.37 -18.68 -13.62
N PHE A 52 -1.66 -17.96 -12.77
CA PHE A 52 -0.30 -17.50 -13.03
C PHE A 52 0.75 -18.35 -12.33
N LYS A 53 1.93 -18.40 -12.93
CA LYS A 53 3.07 -19.18 -12.41
C LYS A 53 3.82 -18.36 -11.36
N VAL A 54 4.13 -18.97 -10.20
CA VAL A 54 5.00 -18.42 -9.17
C VAL A 54 6.28 -19.25 -9.09
N VAL A 55 7.43 -18.61 -9.20
CA VAL A 55 8.75 -19.23 -9.11
C VAL A 55 9.45 -18.75 -7.87
N TYR A 56 9.70 -19.65 -6.94
CA TYR A 56 10.39 -19.36 -5.70
C TYR A 56 11.88 -19.65 -5.83
N HIS A 57 12.69 -18.69 -5.41
CA HIS A 57 14.11 -18.86 -5.31
C HIS A 57 14.55 -18.85 -3.85
N LYS A 58 15.46 -19.78 -3.51
CA LYS A 58 16.07 -19.79 -2.18
C LYS A 58 16.81 -18.48 -1.93
N SER A 59 16.45 -17.82 -0.82
CA SER A 59 17.07 -16.57 -0.37
C SER A 59 18.43 -16.81 0.31
N PHE A 60 19.33 -15.83 0.17
CA PHE A 60 20.64 -15.82 0.78
C PHE A 60 20.98 -14.42 1.27
N GLY A 61 21.59 -14.33 2.46
CA GLY A 61 22.09 -13.06 3.00
C GLY A 61 21.02 -12.19 3.68
N GLY A 62 21.44 -10.98 4.07
CA GLY A 62 20.54 -10.02 4.73
C GLY A 62 19.50 -9.43 3.77
N ARG A 63 18.41 -8.90 4.31
CA ARG A 63 17.21 -8.44 3.57
C ARG A 63 17.46 -7.59 2.32
N PHE A 64 18.47 -6.71 2.34
CA PHE A 64 18.76 -5.81 1.23
C PHE A 64 19.53 -6.51 0.11
N LEU A 65 20.64 -7.21 0.47
CA LEU A 65 21.47 -7.93 -0.49
C LEU A 65 20.72 -9.10 -1.13
N CYS A 66 19.88 -9.76 -0.34
CA CYS A 66 19.00 -10.83 -0.82
C CYS A 66 18.16 -10.36 -2.02
N LYS A 67 17.51 -9.20 -1.93
CA LYS A 67 16.67 -8.68 -3.03
C LYS A 67 17.45 -8.46 -4.33
N ILE A 68 18.68 -7.96 -4.23
CA ILE A 68 19.55 -7.75 -5.40
C ILE A 68 19.94 -9.09 -6.02
N LEU A 69 20.40 -10.05 -5.22
CA LEU A 69 20.84 -11.36 -5.72
C LEU A 69 19.69 -12.18 -6.29
N LEU A 70 18.53 -12.18 -5.63
CA LEU A 70 17.34 -12.89 -6.11
C LEU A 70 16.82 -12.29 -7.41
N SER A 71 16.80 -10.98 -7.54
CA SER A 71 16.37 -10.36 -8.80
C SER A 71 17.34 -10.64 -9.96
N PHE A 72 18.64 -10.77 -9.70
CA PHE A 72 19.59 -11.28 -10.69
C PHE A 72 19.25 -12.70 -11.12
N LYS A 73 19.11 -13.60 -10.15
CA LYS A 73 18.77 -15.01 -10.40
C LYS A 73 17.45 -15.14 -11.14
N SER A 74 16.44 -14.38 -10.73
CA SER A 74 15.11 -14.36 -11.37
C SER A 74 15.19 -13.86 -12.81
N THR A 75 15.98 -12.81 -13.07
CA THR A 75 16.21 -12.29 -14.43
C THR A 75 16.84 -13.34 -15.33
N LEU A 76 17.91 -14.02 -14.87
CA LEU A 76 18.56 -15.08 -15.63
C LEU A 76 17.65 -16.28 -15.84
N HIS A 77 16.94 -16.71 -14.79
CA HIS A 77 15.99 -17.83 -14.89
C HIS A 77 14.89 -17.51 -15.93
N SER A 78 14.34 -16.32 -15.88
CA SER A 78 13.30 -15.87 -16.82
C SER A 78 13.81 -15.83 -18.26
N LEU A 79 15.07 -15.48 -18.50
CA LEU A 79 15.66 -15.46 -19.85
C LEU A 79 16.02 -16.84 -20.38
N THR A 80 16.36 -17.80 -19.50
CA THR A 80 16.97 -19.08 -19.91
C THR A 80 16.07 -20.29 -19.71
N LYS A 81 15.04 -20.19 -18.88
CA LYS A 81 14.15 -21.31 -18.50
C LYS A 81 12.68 -21.06 -18.83
N GLU A 82 12.31 -19.80 -19.16
CA GLU A 82 10.96 -19.44 -19.51
C GLU A 82 10.92 -18.93 -20.95
N ASP A 83 10.34 -19.73 -21.84
CA ASP A 83 10.23 -19.33 -23.25
C ASP A 83 9.21 -18.20 -23.44
N GLY A 84 9.51 -17.29 -24.35
CA GLY A 84 8.56 -16.27 -24.80
C GLY A 84 8.31 -15.10 -23.84
N VAL A 85 9.12 -14.91 -22.79
CA VAL A 85 8.97 -13.71 -21.92
C VAL A 85 9.30 -12.45 -22.70
N GLU A 86 8.34 -11.56 -22.80
CA GLU A 86 8.41 -10.32 -23.59
C GLU A 86 8.74 -9.10 -22.74
N LEU A 87 8.19 -9.04 -21.50
CA LEU A 87 8.36 -7.91 -20.60
C LEU A 87 8.89 -8.38 -19.23
N PHE A 88 9.90 -7.67 -18.74
CA PHE A 88 10.49 -7.82 -17.41
C PHE A 88 10.06 -6.62 -16.55
N HIS A 89 9.17 -6.86 -15.60
CA HIS A 89 8.66 -5.86 -14.68
C HIS A 89 9.38 -5.97 -13.33
N TYR A 90 10.14 -4.94 -12.98
CA TYR A 90 10.89 -4.86 -11.73
C TYR A 90 10.13 -4.05 -10.69
N ASN A 91 9.81 -4.67 -9.55
CA ASN A 91 9.14 -4.01 -8.43
C ASN A 91 10.17 -3.43 -7.47
N ALA A 92 10.21 -2.12 -7.35
CA ALA A 92 11.15 -1.32 -6.55
C ALA A 92 12.57 -1.16 -7.16
N TRP A 93 13.33 -0.21 -6.58
CA TRP A 93 14.63 0.23 -7.10
C TRP A 93 15.72 -0.85 -7.04
N PRO A 94 15.94 -1.59 -5.92
CA PRO A 94 17.04 -2.55 -5.85
C PRO A 94 16.95 -3.68 -6.89
N PRO A 95 15.81 -4.31 -7.11
CA PRO A 95 15.65 -5.32 -8.17
C PRO A 95 15.96 -4.82 -9.56
N SER A 96 15.66 -3.55 -9.84
CA SER A 96 15.78 -2.96 -11.18
C SER A 96 17.22 -2.77 -11.68
N LEU A 97 18.23 -2.94 -10.81
CA LEU A 97 19.64 -2.90 -11.19
C LEU A 97 19.99 -3.85 -12.35
N TRP A 98 19.23 -4.92 -12.51
CA TRP A 98 19.48 -5.95 -13.54
C TRP A 98 18.66 -5.76 -14.82
N SER A 99 17.86 -4.73 -14.91
CA SER A 99 16.98 -4.46 -16.05
C SER A 99 17.68 -4.23 -17.39
N TRP A 100 18.98 -3.92 -17.37
CA TRP A 100 19.78 -3.81 -18.58
C TRP A 100 20.02 -5.17 -19.26
N ILE A 101 20.02 -6.30 -18.50
CA ILE A 101 20.25 -7.64 -19.02
C ILE A 101 19.18 -8.03 -20.05
N PRO A 102 17.86 -8.05 -19.71
CA PRO A 102 16.83 -8.39 -20.70
C PRO A 102 16.81 -7.40 -21.88
N ARG A 103 17.14 -6.13 -21.66
CA ARG A 103 17.23 -5.14 -22.74
C ARG A 103 18.32 -5.46 -23.74
N LEU A 104 19.50 -5.93 -23.31
CA LEU A 104 20.55 -6.41 -24.21
C LEU A 104 20.10 -7.65 -24.99
N CYS A 105 19.18 -8.44 -24.45
CA CYS A 105 18.56 -9.58 -25.13
C CYS A 105 17.36 -9.19 -26.01
N GLY A 106 17.14 -7.89 -26.28
CA GLY A 106 16.04 -7.40 -27.10
C GLY A 106 14.65 -7.48 -26.44
N ARG A 107 14.60 -7.66 -25.10
CA ARG A 107 13.36 -7.72 -24.34
C ARG A 107 13.01 -6.37 -23.73
N LYS A 108 11.71 -6.14 -23.46
CA LYS A 108 11.22 -4.93 -22.79
C LYS A 108 11.51 -5.03 -21.29
N ALA A 109 11.88 -3.91 -20.68
CA ALA A 109 12.07 -3.80 -19.22
C ALA A 109 11.33 -2.57 -18.70
N LEU A 110 10.61 -2.75 -17.62
CA LEU A 110 9.81 -1.78 -16.91
C LEU A 110 10.19 -1.77 -15.44
N LEU A 111 10.29 -0.59 -14.84
CA LEU A 111 10.46 -0.41 -13.41
C LEU A 111 9.18 0.19 -12.82
N GLU A 112 8.76 -0.32 -11.67
CA GLU A 112 7.70 0.28 -10.87
C GLU A 112 8.22 0.75 -9.51
N GLY A 113 7.98 2.04 -9.20
CA GLY A 113 8.31 2.68 -7.94
C GLY A 113 7.08 2.78 -7.03
N HIS A 114 7.14 2.17 -5.85
CA HIS A 114 6.04 2.13 -4.87
C HIS A 114 6.10 3.21 -3.78
N GLY A 115 6.92 4.23 -3.94
CA GLY A 115 7.08 5.34 -3.00
C GLY A 115 8.51 5.89 -2.98
N LEU A 116 8.70 7.05 -2.36
CA LEU A 116 10.02 7.62 -2.10
C LEU A 116 10.62 6.94 -0.85
N GLU A 117 11.05 5.68 -1.01
CA GLU A 117 11.47 4.81 0.08
C GLU A 117 12.59 5.40 0.96
N TRP A 118 13.47 6.22 0.38
CA TRP A 118 14.56 6.87 1.12
C TRP A 118 14.09 7.94 2.11
N LYS A 119 12.88 8.46 1.98
CA LYS A 119 12.27 9.41 2.94
C LYS A 119 11.81 8.74 4.23
N ARG A 120 11.67 7.41 4.25
CA ARG A 120 11.07 6.69 5.38
C ARG A 120 12.01 6.58 6.57
N THR A 121 11.50 6.85 7.76
CA THR A 121 12.24 6.86 9.03
C THR A 121 12.76 5.49 9.47
N LYS A 122 12.21 4.40 8.91
CA LYS A 122 12.67 3.03 9.19
C LYS A 122 14.11 2.73 8.73
N TYR A 123 14.68 3.58 7.88
CA TYR A 123 16.03 3.41 7.35
C TYR A 123 17.03 4.31 8.05
N THR A 124 18.23 3.79 8.32
CA THR A 124 19.35 4.60 8.81
C THR A 124 19.77 5.64 7.76
N PRO A 125 20.45 6.73 8.16
CA PRO A 125 20.91 7.76 7.21
C PRO A 125 21.80 7.20 6.08
N VAL A 126 22.58 6.17 6.37
CA VAL A 126 23.43 5.50 5.36
C VAL A 126 22.56 4.71 4.37
N GLN A 127 21.58 3.98 4.86
CA GLN A 127 20.63 3.24 4.01
C GLN A 127 19.80 4.20 3.14
N GLN A 128 19.36 5.33 3.68
CA GLN A 128 18.66 6.37 2.93
C GLN A 128 19.52 6.92 1.77
N LYS A 129 20.80 7.20 2.02
CA LYS A 129 21.73 7.65 0.96
C LYS A 129 21.94 6.58 -0.12
N ILE A 130 22.07 5.31 0.26
CA ILE A 130 22.20 4.21 -0.68
C ILE A 130 20.91 4.08 -1.53
N MET A 131 19.74 4.12 -0.89
CA MET A 131 18.46 4.04 -1.59
C MET A 131 18.27 5.20 -2.56
N HIS A 132 18.62 6.42 -2.16
CA HIS A 132 18.55 7.61 -3.01
C HIS A 132 19.53 7.52 -4.19
N PHE A 133 20.74 7.03 -3.96
CA PHE A 133 21.70 6.77 -5.04
C PHE A 133 21.17 5.71 -6.03
N MET A 134 20.57 4.64 -5.54
CA MET A 134 19.97 3.60 -6.39
C MET A 134 18.78 4.15 -7.20
N GLU A 135 17.95 4.99 -6.60
CA GLU A 135 16.88 5.70 -7.30
C GLU A 135 17.43 6.58 -8.43
N TRP A 136 18.47 7.39 -8.13
CA TRP A 136 19.14 8.22 -9.12
C TRP A 136 19.72 7.40 -10.29
N LEU A 137 20.48 6.34 -9.97
CA LEU A 137 21.05 5.44 -10.97
C LEU A 137 19.96 4.83 -11.86
N THR A 138 18.91 4.37 -11.24
CA THR A 138 17.76 3.76 -11.93
C THR A 138 17.06 4.79 -12.83
N ALA A 139 16.83 6.01 -12.34
CA ALA A 139 16.26 7.08 -13.14
C ALA A 139 17.12 7.43 -14.37
N LYS A 140 18.44 7.26 -14.29
CA LYS A 140 19.35 7.47 -15.44
C LYS A 140 19.31 6.33 -16.45
N VAL A 141 19.19 5.10 -15.99
CA VAL A 141 19.29 3.89 -16.81
C VAL A 141 17.97 3.47 -17.43
N HIS A 142 16.87 3.58 -16.69
CA HIS A 142 15.55 3.16 -17.18
C HIS A 142 14.91 4.21 -18.08
N LYS A 143 14.29 3.72 -19.18
CA LYS A 143 13.43 4.54 -20.03
C LYS A 143 11.97 4.47 -19.58
N ASN A 144 11.53 3.28 -19.15
CA ASN A 144 10.14 2.98 -18.83
C ASN A 144 10.00 2.88 -17.31
N ILE A 145 9.37 3.88 -16.72
CA ILE A 145 9.18 3.96 -15.26
C ILE A 145 7.70 4.19 -14.98
N LEU A 146 7.13 3.27 -14.21
CA LEU A 146 5.84 3.42 -13.54
C LEU A 146 6.03 3.92 -12.13
N VAL A 147 5.09 4.70 -11.66
CA VAL A 147 5.00 5.14 -10.27
C VAL A 147 3.56 5.06 -9.80
N VAL A 148 3.36 4.82 -8.52
CA VAL A 148 2.00 4.67 -7.98
C VAL A 148 1.33 6.01 -7.64
N SER A 149 2.10 7.10 -7.55
CA SER A 149 1.54 8.41 -7.20
C SER A 149 2.03 9.54 -8.11
N ASP A 150 1.19 10.55 -8.28
CA ASP A 150 1.56 11.77 -9.01
C ASP A 150 2.66 12.57 -8.30
N GLU A 151 2.76 12.49 -6.97
CA GLU A 151 3.88 13.06 -6.24
C GLU A 151 5.22 12.51 -6.75
N GLN A 152 5.32 11.18 -6.90
CA GLN A 152 6.51 10.55 -7.46
C GLN A 152 6.76 10.98 -8.91
N ARG A 153 5.72 11.02 -9.73
CA ARG A 153 5.83 11.45 -11.13
C ARG A 153 6.39 12.87 -11.24
N ILE A 154 5.87 13.80 -10.45
CA ILE A 154 6.33 15.19 -10.39
C ILE A 154 7.77 15.26 -9.87
N TYR A 155 8.08 14.50 -8.81
CA TYR A 155 9.41 14.41 -8.25
C TYR A 155 10.44 13.94 -9.30
N PHE A 156 10.15 12.86 -10.04
CA PHE A 156 11.04 12.33 -11.09
C PHE A 156 11.22 13.31 -12.26
N ALA A 157 10.16 13.96 -12.68
CA ALA A 157 10.24 15.01 -13.71
C ALA A 157 11.15 16.17 -13.26
N LYS A 158 10.98 16.63 -12.03
CA LYS A 158 11.71 17.79 -11.48
C LYS A 158 13.18 17.48 -11.20
N HIS A 159 13.49 16.33 -10.56
CA HIS A 159 14.83 16.04 -10.07
C HIS A 159 15.70 15.25 -11.05
N TYR A 160 15.09 14.46 -11.92
CA TYR A 160 15.81 13.60 -12.85
C TYR A 160 15.55 13.91 -14.31
N SER A 161 14.66 14.88 -14.62
CA SER A 161 14.18 15.15 -15.97
C SER A 161 13.67 13.89 -16.67
N ARG A 162 12.94 13.05 -15.91
CA ARG A 162 12.39 11.77 -16.37
C ARG A 162 10.88 11.78 -16.36
N ALA A 163 10.31 11.47 -17.51
CA ALA A 163 8.88 11.17 -17.62
C ALA A 163 8.60 9.80 -16.98
N CYS A 164 7.60 9.76 -16.12
CA CYS A 164 7.04 8.54 -15.54
C CYS A 164 5.55 8.49 -15.83
N VAL A 165 4.99 7.30 -15.88
CA VAL A 165 3.54 7.12 -15.99
C VAL A 165 3.00 6.74 -14.60
N THR A 166 1.93 7.41 -14.16
CA THR A 166 1.26 7.08 -12.91
C THR A 166 0.21 6.00 -13.17
N ILE A 167 0.40 4.84 -12.54
CA ILE A 167 -0.61 3.79 -12.44
C ILE A 167 -0.82 3.54 -10.94
N PRO A 168 -1.96 3.94 -10.37
CA PRO A 168 -2.18 3.85 -8.94
C PRO A 168 -2.30 2.38 -8.47
N THR A 169 -2.16 2.16 -7.18
CA THR A 169 -2.61 0.90 -6.58
C THR A 169 -4.13 0.79 -6.64
N ALA A 170 -4.65 -0.41 -6.46
CA ALA A 170 -6.08 -0.68 -6.51
C ALA A 170 -6.54 -1.54 -5.34
N VAL A 171 -7.86 -1.66 -5.21
CA VAL A 171 -8.53 -2.55 -4.26
C VAL A 171 -9.64 -3.32 -4.96
N ASN A 172 -10.07 -4.42 -4.36
CA ASN A 172 -11.32 -5.07 -4.74
C ASN A 172 -12.49 -4.31 -4.12
N MET A 173 -13.60 -4.20 -4.86
CA MET A 173 -14.83 -3.73 -4.26
C MET A 173 -15.33 -4.74 -3.22
N PRO A 174 -15.86 -4.28 -2.08
CA PRO A 174 -16.30 -5.19 -1.02
C PRO A 174 -17.46 -6.07 -1.48
N ASP A 175 -17.43 -7.32 -1.03
CA ASP A 175 -18.58 -8.21 -1.13
C ASP A 175 -19.64 -7.73 -0.11
N THR A 176 -20.80 -7.37 -0.61
CA THR A 176 -21.92 -6.90 0.23
C THR A 176 -22.61 -8.01 0.99
N GLU A 177 -22.43 -9.26 0.59
CA GLU A 177 -23.03 -10.45 1.21
C GLU A 177 -22.08 -11.11 2.23
N GLU A 178 -20.82 -10.66 2.32
CA GLU A 178 -19.87 -11.19 3.30
C GLU A 178 -20.39 -10.98 4.73
N ALA A 179 -20.46 -12.06 5.51
CA ALA A 179 -20.88 -12.00 6.89
C ALA A 179 -19.87 -11.28 7.77
N ASP A 180 -20.35 -10.54 8.78
CA ASP A 180 -19.48 -9.93 9.78
C ASP A 180 -18.79 -11.00 10.64
N SER A 181 -17.54 -10.75 11.03
CA SER A 181 -16.86 -11.53 12.06
C SER A 181 -17.34 -11.12 13.46
N ASP A 182 -16.91 -11.86 14.47
CA ASP A 182 -17.21 -11.57 15.89
C ASP A 182 -16.33 -10.46 16.49
N ILE A 183 -15.45 -9.82 15.71
CA ILE A 183 -14.47 -8.85 16.22
C ILE A 183 -15.10 -7.70 17.00
N LEU A 184 -16.26 -7.22 16.56
CA LEU A 184 -16.94 -6.12 17.24
C LEU A 184 -17.40 -6.55 18.64
N SER A 185 -17.99 -7.73 18.78
CA SER A 185 -18.39 -8.27 20.07
C SER A 185 -17.20 -8.66 20.95
N ARG A 186 -16.15 -9.21 20.38
CA ARG A 186 -14.90 -9.59 21.04
C ARG A 186 -14.25 -8.42 21.78
N TYR A 187 -14.33 -7.22 21.20
CA TYR A 187 -13.77 -5.99 21.76
C TYR A 187 -14.84 -5.01 22.28
N ASN A 188 -16.09 -5.47 22.42
CA ASN A 188 -17.22 -4.62 22.85
C ASN A 188 -17.31 -3.30 22.05
N ILE A 189 -17.22 -3.38 20.72
CA ILE A 189 -17.31 -2.26 19.78
C ILE A 189 -18.72 -2.19 19.22
N GLU A 190 -19.35 -1.02 19.29
CA GLU A 190 -20.66 -0.77 18.69
C GLU A 190 -20.51 -0.31 17.23
N LYS A 191 -21.33 -0.85 16.33
CA LYS A 191 -21.39 -0.44 14.90
C LYS A 191 -21.70 1.04 14.78
N GLY A 192 -20.92 1.75 13.96
CA GLY A 192 -21.10 3.20 13.74
C GLY A 192 -20.71 4.08 14.94
N ARG A 193 -19.99 3.52 15.93
CA ARG A 193 -19.56 4.24 17.14
C ARG A 193 -18.06 4.13 17.38
N TYR A 194 -17.26 4.10 16.32
CA TYR A 194 -15.80 4.09 16.45
C TYR A 194 -15.10 4.70 15.25
N PHE A 195 -13.95 5.32 15.53
CA PHE A 195 -12.94 5.70 14.58
C PHE A 195 -11.97 4.56 14.38
N LEU A 196 -11.51 4.33 13.16
CA LEU A 196 -10.62 3.23 12.82
C LEU A 196 -9.29 3.74 12.28
N TYR A 197 -8.21 3.31 12.90
CA TYR A 197 -6.88 3.30 12.31
C TYR A 197 -6.55 1.87 11.87
N LEU A 198 -6.07 1.68 10.64
CA LEU A 198 -5.67 0.37 10.13
C LEU A 198 -4.32 0.48 9.41
N GLY A 199 -3.27 -0.11 9.97
CA GLY A 199 -1.95 -0.07 9.37
C GLY A 199 -0.83 -0.46 10.31
N ARG A 200 0.40 -0.48 9.80
CA ARG A 200 1.58 -0.73 10.64
C ARG A 200 1.75 0.38 11.67
N LEU A 201 2.10 0.01 12.88
CA LEU A 201 2.38 0.95 13.96
C LEU A 201 3.81 1.48 13.83
N VAL A 202 4.00 2.49 12.97
CA VAL A 202 5.29 3.15 12.72
C VAL A 202 5.13 4.66 12.80
N GLN A 203 6.22 5.37 13.10
CA GLN A 203 6.22 6.82 13.29
C GLN A 203 5.65 7.58 12.09
N ASP A 204 6.05 7.23 10.87
CA ASP A 204 5.58 7.89 9.63
C ASP A 204 4.05 7.86 9.44
N LYS A 205 3.34 6.98 10.18
CA LYS A 205 1.88 6.85 10.13
C LYS A 205 1.15 7.54 11.27
N ASN A 206 1.87 8.12 12.22
CA ASN A 206 1.38 8.97 13.31
C ASN A 206 0.19 8.41 14.13
N PRO A 207 0.15 7.11 14.51
CA PRO A 207 -0.88 6.62 15.40
C PRO A 207 -0.85 7.28 16.79
N ASP A 208 0.32 7.77 17.24
CA ASP A 208 0.50 8.49 18.49
C ASP A 208 -0.20 9.86 18.49
N TYR A 209 -0.17 10.59 17.38
CA TYR A 209 -0.94 11.83 17.23
C TYR A 209 -2.44 11.56 17.25
N LEU A 210 -2.89 10.46 16.64
CA LEU A 210 -4.31 10.08 16.65
C LEU A 210 -4.79 9.72 18.06
N ILE A 211 -3.99 8.97 18.83
CA ILE A 211 -4.29 8.62 20.22
C ILE A 211 -4.44 9.89 21.05
N LYS A 212 -3.44 10.79 21.01
CA LYS A 212 -3.48 12.07 21.72
C LYS A 212 -4.68 12.93 21.33
N ALA A 213 -5.00 13.00 20.04
CA ALA A 213 -6.12 13.78 19.54
C ALA A 213 -7.47 13.19 20.00
N PHE A 214 -7.61 11.87 19.97
CA PHE A 214 -8.83 11.21 20.44
C PHE A 214 -9.05 11.42 21.95
N CYS A 215 -8.00 11.28 22.79
CA CYS A 215 -8.09 11.58 24.22
C CYS A 215 -8.43 13.05 24.52
N LYS A 216 -8.05 13.99 23.61
CA LYS A 216 -8.37 15.42 23.73
C LYS A 216 -9.77 15.76 23.20
N SER A 217 -10.32 14.93 22.33
CA SER A 217 -11.62 15.19 21.66
C SER A 217 -12.80 14.96 22.62
N ALA A 218 -13.95 15.57 22.27
CA ALA A 218 -15.23 15.37 22.95
C ALA A 218 -16.05 14.28 22.23
N ALA A 219 -15.41 13.17 21.84
CA ALA A 219 -16.05 12.07 21.14
C ALA A 219 -16.72 11.07 22.13
N ASP A 220 -17.56 11.60 23.02
CA ASP A 220 -18.25 10.80 24.03
C ASP A 220 -19.13 9.71 23.40
N GLY A 221 -19.03 8.50 23.91
CA GLY A 221 -19.74 7.33 23.38
C GLY A 221 -19.14 6.73 22.10
N TYR A 222 -17.99 7.23 21.64
CA TYR A 222 -17.22 6.63 20.56
C TYR A 222 -15.96 5.93 21.10
N LYS A 223 -15.45 5.00 20.30
CA LYS A 223 -14.17 4.33 20.56
C LYS A 223 -13.16 4.67 19.46
N LEU A 224 -11.88 4.60 19.80
CA LEU A 224 -10.80 4.58 18.81
C LEU A 224 -10.26 3.16 18.72
N VAL A 225 -10.34 2.56 17.55
CA VAL A 225 -9.81 1.22 17.27
C VAL A 225 -8.49 1.36 16.49
N ILE A 226 -7.41 0.91 17.11
CA ILE A 226 -6.07 0.86 16.54
C ILE A 226 -5.79 -0.58 16.09
N ALA A 227 -6.00 -0.83 14.80
CA ALA A 227 -5.80 -2.14 14.18
C ALA A 227 -4.44 -2.19 13.47
N GLY A 228 -3.46 -2.84 14.08
CA GLY A 228 -2.12 -2.95 13.55
C GLY A 228 -1.11 -3.51 14.51
N SER A 229 0.08 -3.84 13.99
CA SER A 229 1.22 -4.29 14.78
C SER A 229 2.54 -3.79 14.18
N ASN A 230 3.61 -3.92 14.94
CA ASN A 230 4.96 -3.73 14.45
C ASN A 230 5.98 -4.47 15.34
N ASP A 231 6.26 -5.70 15.01
CA ASP A 231 7.21 -6.56 15.75
C ASP A 231 8.67 -6.07 15.62
N GLN A 232 8.96 -5.17 14.68
CA GLN A 232 10.31 -4.62 14.46
C GLN A 232 10.62 -3.41 15.35
N GLN A 233 9.58 -2.80 15.95
CA GLN A 233 9.71 -1.64 16.83
C GLN A 233 8.81 -1.79 18.06
N PRO A 234 9.05 -2.82 18.90
CA PRO A 234 8.21 -3.10 20.07
C PRO A 234 8.18 -1.94 21.07
N GLU A 235 9.28 -1.16 21.16
CA GLU A 235 9.35 0.03 22.03
C GLU A 235 8.36 1.12 21.59
N TYR A 236 8.20 1.33 20.28
CA TYR A 236 7.22 2.30 19.78
C TYR A 236 5.79 1.81 20.03
N VAL A 237 5.55 0.51 19.86
CA VAL A 237 4.23 -0.07 20.19
C VAL A 237 3.91 0.07 21.68
N ALA A 238 4.87 -0.20 22.57
CA ALA A 238 4.73 0.03 24.02
C ALA A 238 4.47 1.51 24.35
N HIS A 239 5.14 2.43 23.67
CA HIS A 239 4.87 3.86 23.80
C HIS A 239 3.43 4.22 23.40
N LEU A 240 2.88 3.64 22.31
CA LEU A 240 1.48 3.86 21.92
C LEU A 240 0.49 3.39 22.99
N HIS A 241 0.75 2.24 23.59
CA HIS A 241 -0.05 1.76 24.73
C HIS A 241 0.02 2.72 25.91
N SER A 242 1.20 3.22 26.27
CA SER A 242 1.35 4.19 27.36
C SER A 242 0.64 5.53 27.10
N LEU A 243 0.52 5.97 25.85
CA LEU A 243 -0.26 7.16 25.49
C LEU A 243 -1.77 6.95 25.66
N ALA A 244 -2.23 5.72 25.59
CA ALA A 244 -3.63 5.37 25.78
C ALA A 244 -3.99 5.10 27.24
N ASP A 245 -3.01 5.09 28.17
CA ASP A 245 -3.26 4.88 29.60
C ASP A 245 -4.23 5.95 30.13
N GLY A 246 -5.29 5.49 30.78
CA GLY A 246 -6.37 6.36 31.28
C GLY A 246 -7.46 6.71 30.24
N CYS A 247 -7.34 6.26 29.01
CA CYS A 247 -8.35 6.40 27.95
C CYS A 247 -9.01 5.03 27.65
N GLU A 248 -10.01 4.63 28.44
CA GLU A 248 -10.67 3.32 28.33
C GLU A 248 -11.35 3.07 26.96
N ASN A 249 -11.58 4.12 26.19
CA ASN A 249 -12.23 4.06 24.87
C ASN A 249 -11.25 3.81 23.72
N ILE A 250 -9.96 3.55 23.98
CA ILE A 250 -8.97 3.19 22.96
C ILE A 250 -8.71 1.69 22.99
N ILE A 251 -8.89 1.05 21.83
CA ILE A 251 -8.80 -0.41 21.69
C ILE A 251 -7.68 -0.75 20.72
N PHE A 252 -6.74 -1.57 21.16
CA PHE A 252 -5.72 -2.18 20.28
C PHE A 252 -6.14 -3.61 19.96
N THR A 253 -6.37 -3.89 18.68
CA THR A 253 -6.76 -5.24 18.24
C THR A 253 -5.57 -6.11 17.83
N GLY A 254 -4.37 -5.51 17.72
CA GLY A 254 -3.29 -6.13 16.99
C GLY A 254 -3.53 -6.09 15.47
N ALA A 255 -2.75 -6.85 14.71
CA ALA A 255 -2.95 -6.96 13.27
C ALA A 255 -4.21 -7.74 12.94
N VAL A 256 -5.04 -7.23 12.04
CA VAL A 256 -6.31 -7.84 11.61
C VAL A 256 -6.28 -8.14 10.11
N TYR A 257 -6.90 -9.25 9.70
CA TYR A 257 -6.94 -9.73 8.33
C TYR A 257 -8.31 -10.35 8.02
N GLY A 258 -8.57 -10.62 6.73
CA GLY A 258 -9.81 -11.30 6.31
C GLY A 258 -11.06 -10.60 6.83
N THR A 259 -12.01 -11.40 7.32
CA THR A 259 -13.32 -10.92 7.77
C THR A 259 -13.25 -9.99 8.99
N ASP A 260 -12.24 -10.09 9.85
CA ASP A 260 -12.03 -9.14 10.94
C ASP A 260 -11.74 -7.73 10.39
N LYS A 261 -10.86 -7.64 9.40
CA LYS A 261 -10.52 -6.37 8.74
C LYS A 261 -11.74 -5.78 8.01
N THR A 262 -12.43 -6.58 7.21
CA THR A 262 -13.58 -6.11 6.43
C THR A 262 -14.73 -5.67 7.32
N THR A 263 -14.98 -6.37 8.45
CA THR A 263 -15.98 -5.99 9.45
C THR A 263 -15.64 -4.63 10.07
N LEU A 264 -14.38 -4.40 10.48
CA LEU A 264 -13.97 -3.11 11.03
C LEU A 264 -14.11 -1.97 10.01
N LEU A 265 -13.73 -2.18 8.76
CA LEU A 265 -13.90 -1.18 7.70
C LEU A 265 -15.36 -0.89 7.40
N ARG A 266 -16.20 -1.92 7.35
CA ARG A 266 -17.63 -1.82 7.02
C ARG A 266 -18.41 -0.98 8.02
N HIS A 267 -18.04 -1.00 9.29
CA HIS A 267 -18.85 -0.44 10.37
C HIS A 267 -18.24 0.76 11.10
N CYS A 268 -17.02 1.21 10.75
CA CYS A 268 -16.47 2.40 11.39
C CYS A 268 -17.24 3.67 11.00
N THR A 269 -17.27 4.64 11.91
CA THR A 269 -17.81 5.98 11.66
C THR A 269 -16.91 6.72 10.67
N ALA A 270 -15.61 6.70 10.93
CA ALA A 270 -14.61 7.25 10.03
C ALA A 270 -13.30 6.45 10.09
N PHE A 271 -12.62 6.42 8.97
CA PHE A 271 -11.25 5.92 8.86
C PHE A 271 -10.25 7.05 9.03
N CYS A 272 -9.22 6.85 9.87
CA CYS A 272 -8.21 7.85 10.17
C CYS A 272 -6.86 7.47 9.56
N ILE A 273 -6.28 8.36 8.75
CA ILE A 273 -4.95 8.22 8.16
C ILE A 273 -4.12 9.49 8.39
N PRO A 274 -3.53 9.67 9.59
CA PRO A 274 -2.78 10.86 9.98
C PRO A 274 -1.33 10.85 9.49
N SER A 275 -0.98 10.01 8.53
CA SER A 275 0.38 9.76 8.04
C SER A 275 1.06 11.03 7.51
N THR A 276 2.36 11.18 7.77
CA THR A 276 3.21 12.22 7.14
C THR A 276 3.72 11.80 5.77
N ILE A 277 3.89 10.49 5.53
CA ILE A 277 4.45 9.95 4.30
C ILE A 277 3.65 8.73 3.86
N GLU A 278 3.11 8.80 2.65
CA GLU A 278 2.50 7.66 1.97
C GLU A 278 2.94 7.61 0.49
N GLY A 279 3.01 6.41 -0.07
CA GLY A 279 3.09 6.27 -1.53
C GLY A 279 1.70 6.46 -2.13
N LEU A 280 0.85 5.50 -1.89
CA LEU A 280 -0.61 5.57 -2.08
C LEU A 280 -1.20 4.47 -1.17
N ALA A 281 -1.91 4.88 -0.13
CA ALA A 281 -2.29 3.96 0.94
C ALA A 281 -3.44 3.03 0.50
N ILE A 282 -3.16 1.73 0.39
CA ILE A 282 -4.17 0.72 0.05
C ILE A 282 -5.33 0.76 1.06
N THR A 283 -5.02 0.88 2.36
CA THR A 283 -6.03 0.94 3.42
C THR A 283 -6.98 2.14 3.30
N LEU A 284 -6.51 3.24 2.70
CA LEU A 284 -7.38 4.38 2.38
C LEU A 284 -8.42 3.98 1.32
N PHE A 285 -7.99 3.34 0.24
CA PHE A 285 -8.91 2.87 -0.79
C PHE A 285 -9.84 1.75 -0.30
N GLU A 286 -9.35 0.88 0.58
CA GLU A 286 -10.19 -0.11 1.25
C GLU A 286 -11.29 0.59 2.06
N ALA A 287 -10.98 1.60 2.87
CA ALA A 287 -11.99 2.36 3.61
C ALA A 287 -12.97 3.10 2.70
N MET A 288 -12.47 3.74 1.64
CA MET A 288 -13.30 4.42 0.64
C MET A 288 -14.23 3.45 -0.10
N SER A 289 -13.80 2.22 -0.40
CA SER A 289 -14.62 1.21 -1.08
C SER A 289 -15.83 0.78 -0.24
N TYR A 290 -15.71 0.82 1.10
CA TYR A 290 -16.84 0.65 2.03
C TYR A 290 -17.65 1.95 2.21
N GLY A 291 -17.33 3.02 1.49
CA GLY A 291 -17.99 4.32 1.64
C GLY A 291 -17.68 5.02 2.95
N ARG A 292 -16.49 4.79 3.55
CA ARG A 292 -16.20 5.43 4.85
C ARG A 292 -15.76 6.88 4.69
N ILE A 293 -16.19 7.72 5.63
CA ILE A 293 -15.62 9.05 5.83
C ILE A 293 -14.14 8.87 6.18
N CYS A 294 -13.25 9.66 5.57
CA CYS A 294 -11.83 9.58 5.79
C CYS A 294 -11.29 10.88 6.38
N ILE A 295 -10.76 10.83 7.61
CA ILE A 295 -9.98 11.89 8.21
C ILE A 295 -8.52 11.66 7.83
N ALA A 296 -7.95 12.53 7.02
CA ALA A 296 -6.66 12.31 6.38
C ALA A 296 -5.74 13.53 6.46
N SER A 297 -4.45 13.30 6.67
CA SER A 297 -3.45 14.36 6.52
C SER A 297 -3.48 14.95 5.13
N ASP A 298 -3.33 16.26 5.05
CA ASP A 298 -3.27 17.02 3.80
C ASP A 298 -1.92 16.85 3.11
N ILE A 299 -1.68 15.64 2.59
CA ILE A 299 -0.47 15.29 1.83
C ILE A 299 -0.84 14.89 0.39
N PRO A 300 0.08 15.05 -0.58
CA PRO A 300 -0.24 14.82 -1.99
C PRO A 300 -0.85 13.46 -2.31
N SER A 301 -0.37 12.39 -1.66
CA SER A 301 -0.89 11.03 -1.87
C SER A 301 -2.32 10.86 -1.37
N ASN A 302 -2.68 11.42 -0.21
CA ASN A 302 -4.05 11.39 0.30
C ASN A 302 -4.98 12.26 -0.57
N ARG A 303 -4.49 13.44 -1.03
CA ARG A 303 -5.21 14.28 -2.00
C ARG A 303 -5.48 13.54 -3.31
N GLN A 304 -4.52 12.79 -3.81
CA GLN A 304 -4.72 11.98 -5.01
C GLN A 304 -5.81 10.92 -4.82
N GLY A 305 -5.86 10.27 -3.64
CA GLY A 305 -6.87 9.28 -3.31
C GLY A 305 -8.26 9.89 -3.15
N LEU A 306 -8.42 10.82 -2.22
CA LEU A 306 -9.71 11.38 -1.78
C LEU A 306 -10.23 12.52 -2.66
N ALA A 307 -9.37 13.20 -3.41
CA ALA A 307 -9.70 14.47 -4.06
C ALA A 307 -10.33 15.47 -3.07
N GLU A 308 -11.55 15.94 -3.30
CA GLU A 308 -12.24 16.88 -2.43
C GLU A 308 -13.06 16.20 -1.30
N ASN A 309 -13.07 14.85 -1.26
CA ASN A 309 -13.93 14.11 -0.33
C ASN A 309 -13.27 13.85 1.04
N GLY A 310 -12.06 14.33 1.29
CA GLY A 310 -11.33 14.14 2.54
C GLY A 310 -11.74 15.14 3.63
N ILE A 311 -11.79 14.67 4.87
CA ILE A 311 -11.79 15.55 6.05
C ILE A 311 -10.31 15.80 6.39
N TRP A 312 -9.83 16.98 6.02
CA TRP A 312 -8.40 17.29 6.01
C TRP A 312 -7.88 17.75 7.36
N ILE A 313 -6.72 17.23 7.75
CA ILE A 313 -5.95 17.63 8.93
C ILE A 313 -4.55 18.06 8.53
N THR A 314 -3.94 18.93 9.33
CA THR A 314 -2.51 19.17 9.29
C THR A 314 -1.79 17.94 9.89
N ALA A 315 -0.81 17.40 9.18
CA ALA A 315 -0.01 16.29 9.70
C ALA A 315 0.73 16.70 10.98
N GLU A 316 0.87 15.77 11.92
CA GLU A 316 1.54 16.00 13.22
C GLU A 316 0.91 17.14 14.08
N ASP A 317 -0.37 17.43 13.86
CA ASP A 317 -1.12 18.41 14.61
C ASP A 317 -2.29 17.74 15.36
N VAL A 318 -2.09 17.61 16.68
CA VAL A 318 -3.07 16.99 17.60
C VAL A 318 -4.38 17.79 17.64
N ASP A 319 -4.30 19.12 17.61
CA ASP A 319 -5.46 19.98 17.73
C ASP A 319 -6.30 19.96 16.45
N SER A 320 -5.67 20.03 15.30
CA SER A 320 -6.33 19.87 14.01
C SER A 320 -7.06 18.54 13.94
N LEU A 321 -6.44 17.45 14.39
CA LEU A 321 -7.04 16.12 14.37
C LEU A 321 -8.20 15.99 15.38
N ALA A 322 -8.06 16.51 16.60
CA ALA A 322 -9.13 16.51 17.59
C ALA A 322 -10.34 17.32 17.12
N GLU A 323 -10.11 18.48 16.49
CA GLU A 323 -11.18 19.30 15.87
C GLU A 323 -11.96 18.49 14.82
N LYS A 324 -11.28 17.74 13.94
CA LYS A 324 -11.96 16.97 12.89
C LYS A 324 -12.66 15.71 13.42
N ILE A 325 -12.16 15.09 14.48
CA ILE A 325 -12.89 14.05 15.21
C ILE A 325 -14.22 14.63 15.74
N ASN A 326 -14.18 15.79 16.44
CA ASN A 326 -15.36 16.45 16.94
C ASN A 326 -16.32 16.89 15.81
N PHE A 327 -15.76 17.38 14.71
CA PHE A 327 -16.56 17.76 13.54
C PHE A 327 -17.34 16.57 12.97
N VAL A 328 -16.68 15.42 12.81
CA VAL A 328 -17.34 14.21 12.28
C VAL A 328 -18.41 13.70 13.26
N THR A 329 -18.14 13.65 14.56
CA THR A 329 -19.13 13.20 15.55
C THR A 329 -20.39 14.07 15.56
N SER A 330 -20.21 15.40 15.47
CA SER A 330 -21.31 16.36 15.52
C SER A 330 -22.11 16.48 14.21
N ASN A 331 -21.48 16.14 13.08
CA ASN A 331 -22.04 16.38 11.75
C ASN A 331 -22.26 15.11 10.92
N TYR A 332 -22.13 13.92 11.50
CA TYR A 332 -22.12 12.66 10.77
C TYR A 332 -23.28 12.50 9.78
N ALA A 333 -24.49 12.90 10.19
CA ALA A 333 -25.70 12.80 9.35
C ALA A 333 -25.60 13.63 8.04
N SER A 334 -24.91 14.77 8.08
CA SER A 334 -24.71 15.65 6.92
C SER A 334 -23.55 15.23 6.02
N LEU A 335 -22.72 14.28 6.47
CA LEU A 335 -21.54 13.82 5.74
C LEU A 335 -21.79 12.53 4.91
N LYS A 336 -23.01 12.01 4.91
CA LYS A 336 -23.36 10.79 4.15
C LYS A 336 -23.10 10.90 2.65
N ASP A 337 -23.16 12.07 2.10
CA ASP A 337 -22.83 12.37 0.71
C ASP A 337 -21.36 12.04 0.38
N ILE A 338 -20.45 12.20 1.35
CA ILE A 338 -19.04 11.85 1.22
C ILE A 338 -18.86 10.33 1.13
N GLU A 339 -19.68 9.56 1.84
CA GLU A 339 -19.62 8.09 1.83
C GLU A 339 -19.87 7.55 0.41
N GLU A 340 -20.92 8.04 -0.25
CA GLU A 340 -21.24 7.64 -1.62
C GLU A 340 -20.17 8.11 -2.62
N LYS A 341 -19.72 9.36 -2.49
CA LYS A 341 -18.64 9.91 -3.35
C LYS A 341 -17.33 9.13 -3.22
N ASN A 342 -16.96 8.72 -2.01
CA ASN A 342 -15.76 7.91 -1.77
C ASN A 342 -15.86 6.55 -2.44
N ARG A 343 -16.98 5.84 -2.26
CA ARG A 343 -17.20 4.55 -2.89
C ARG A 343 -17.17 4.64 -4.41
N LYS A 344 -17.92 5.58 -4.98
CA LYS A 344 -17.97 5.80 -6.43
C LYS A 344 -16.60 6.14 -7.01
N ARG A 345 -15.82 6.95 -6.30
CA ARG A 345 -14.46 7.30 -6.74
C ARG A 345 -13.53 6.08 -6.83
N VAL A 346 -13.61 5.15 -5.87
CA VAL A 346 -12.87 3.89 -5.93
C VAL A 346 -13.35 3.04 -7.09
N GLU A 347 -14.65 2.87 -7.24
CA GLU A 347 -15.27 2.08 -8.30
C GLU A 347 -14.87 2.56 -9.70
N GLU A 348 -14.76 3.88 -9.90
CA GLU A 348 -14.42 4.48 -11.19
C GLU A 348 -12.91 4.57 -11.48
N ASN A 349 -12.02 4.49 -10.46
CA ASN A 349 -10.61 4.82 -10.67
C ASN A 349 -9.60 3.84 -10.07
N PHE A 350 -9.97 3.08 -9.02
CA PHE A 350 -9.03 2.37 -8.16
C PHE A 350 -9.40 0.90 -7.94
N THR A 351 -10.12 0.29 -8.88
CA THR A 351 -10.37 -1.16 -8.91
C THR A 351 -9.34 -1.88 -9.77
N TRP A 352 -9.08 -3.13 -9.48
CA TRP A 352 -8.03 -3.90 -10.16
C TRP A 352 -8.29 -4.07 -11.66
N ASP A 353 -9.54 -4.20 -12.09
CA ASP A 353 -9.88 -4.29 -13.52
C ASP A 353 -9.54 -3.01 -14.28
N ILE A 354 -9.76 -1.83 -13.68
CA ILE A 354 -9.40 -0.52 -14.26
C ILE A 354 -7.89 -0.35 -14.31
N VAL A 355 -7.22 -0.66 -13.20
CA VAL A 355 -5.77 -0.51 -13.09
C VAL A 355 -5.04 -1.48 -14.02
N ALA A 356 -5.50 -2.73 -14.13
CA ALA A 356 -4.93 -3.70 -15.06
C ALA A 356 -5.12 -3.28 -16.53
N LYS A 357 -6.25 -2.71 -16.91
CA LYS A 357 -6.46 -2.15 -18.27
C LYS A 357 -5.49 -1.01 -18.55
N ARG A 358 -5.34 -0.04 -17.65
CA ARG A 358 -4.36 1.05 -17.78
C ARG A 358 -2.92 0.53 -17.87
N TYR A 359 -2.61 -0.51 -17.10
CA TYR A 359 -1.30 -1.17 -17.17
C TYR A 359 -1.06 -1.80 -18.55
N ILE A 360 -2.04 -2.54 -19.08
CA ILE A 360 -1.97 -3.17 -20.41
C ILE A 360 -1.82 -2.11 -21.51
N GLU A 361 -2.63 -1.07 -21.47
CA GLU A 361 -2.52 0.06 -22.41
C GLU A 361 -1.09 0.62 -22.41
N TYR A 362 -0.52 0.85 -21.25
CA TYR A 362 0.85 1.37 -21.15
C TYR A 362 1.90 0.39 -21.68
N ILE A 363 1.87 -0.89 -21.29
CA ILE A 363 2.90 -1.84 -21.72
C ILE A 363 2.84 -2.14 -23.24
N HIS A 364 1.73 -1.90 -23.89
CA HIS A 364 1.63 -1.96 -25.35
C HIS A 364 2.33 -0.78 -26.05
N THR A 365 2.54 0.34 -25.38
CA THR A 365 3.30 1.48 -25.93
C THR A 365 4.82 1.29 -25.86
N LEU A 366 5.29 0.33 -25.08
CA LEU A 366 6.71 0.02 -24.91
C LEU A 366 7.22 -0.75 -26.13
#